data_fbe0253aaf25ccbe45d27d3f1affd6f3
#
_entry.id   fbe0253aaf25ccbe45d27d3f1affd6f3
#
_cell.length_a   1.000
_cell.length_b   1.000
_cell.length_c   1.000
_cell.angle_alpha   90.00
_cell.angle_beta   90.00
_cell.angle_gamma   90.00
#
_symmetry.space_group_name_H-M   'P 1'
#
loop_
_entity.id
_entity.type
_entity.pdbx_description
1 polymer ?
#
loop_
_entity_poly.entity_id
_entity_poly.type
_entity_poly.pdbx_seq_one_letter_code
_entity_poly.pdbx_strand_id
1 'polypeptide(L)'
;DKFGPRAMQLPIFGDMSFRSDGVSEDCLYLNVWSPSKTNNEKLPVLVYFYGGGFLAGDGSEPRYDGESMARKGIVSVTVNYRLGVLGFLSHPELTKESPHHASGNYGLLDQAAALLWVQKNIAAFGGDPKKITIAGESAGSFSVSAQMASPLSRNIIAGAIGESGSLLGSKTALLKDAEKAGGDWAKSINKNSLADLRSMSADDLLKATAKIGYGAFPVCVDGYFFPKSPIDIFAKGEQAHVPLLVGWNSQEMVYQMVLGGDKPTADN
;
A
#
# COMPACT_ATOMS: atom_id res chain seq x y z
N ASP A 1 17.89 11.41 -14.74
CA ASP A 1 16.46 11.42 -14.49
C ASP A 1 16.21 11.83 -13.05
N LYS A 2 15.00 12.29 -12.73
CA LYS A 2 14.62 12.85 -11.44
C LYS A 2 13.43 12.07 -10.87
N PHE A 3 13.46 11.77 -9.57
CA PHE A 3 12.29 11.19 -8.91
C PHE A 3 11.18 12.23 -8.79
N GLY A 4 9.93 11.82 -9.01
CA GLY A 4 8.76 12.64 -8.70
C GLY A 4 8.60 12.85 -7.19
N PRO A 5 7.78 13.84 -6.76
CA PRO A 5 7.53 14.07 -5.35
C PRO A 5 6.85 12.84 -4.71
N ARG A 6 7.16 12.62 -3.43
CA ARG A 6 6.53 11.56 -2.64
C ARG A 6 5.15 11.98 -2.13
N ALA A 7 4.36 10.99 -1.72
CA ALA A 7 3.06 11.23 -1.11
C ALA A 7 3.17 12.11 0.14
N MET A 8 2.14 12.92 0.37
CA MET A 8 1.99 13.74 1.58
C MET A 8 2.10 12.85 2.82
N GLN A 9 3.07 13.14 3.70
CA GLN A 9 3.39 12.34 4.89
C GLN A 9 4.14 13.15 5.93
N LEU A 10 4.07 12.72 7.19
CA LEU A 10 4.90 13.23 8.28
C LEU A 10 6.21 12.41 8.37
N PRO A 11 7.32 12.99 8.88
CA PRO A 11 8.55 12.26 9.16
C PRO A 11 8.34 11.39 10.41
N ILE A 12 7.96 10.14 10.21
CA ILE A 12 7.62 9.20 11.31
C ILE A 12 8.79 8.28 11.64
N PHE A 13 9.53 7.81 10.62
CA PHE A 13 10.62 6.86 10.78
C PHE A 13 11.96 7.54 10.50
N GLY A 14 12.85 7.54 11.50
CA GLY A 14 14.14 8.25 11.42
C GLY A 14 15.19 7.56 10.54
N ASP A 15 14.95 6.32 10.13
CA ASP A 15 15.83 5.53 9.26
C ASP A 15 15.46 5.64 7.77
N MET A 16 14.34 6.27 7.43
CA MET A 16 13.92 6.49 6.05
C MET A 16 14.69 7.65 5.43
N SER A 17 15.22 7.43 4.23
CA SER A 17 15.95 8.40 3.44
C SER A 17 15.37 8.47 2.03
N PHE A 18 15.03 9.68 1.57
CA PHE A 18 14.36 9.88 0.30
C PHE A 18 15.20 10.73 -0.66
N ARG A 19 15.18 10.37 -1.94
CA ARG A 19 15.84 11.12 -3.04
C ARG A 19 14.87 12.02 -3.81
N SER A 20 13.58 11.95 -3.50
CA SER A 20 12.56 12.81 -4.10
C SER A 20 12.59 14.21 -3.53
N ASP A 21 12.19 15.20 -4.34
CA ASP A 21 12.13 16.62 -3.95
C ASP A 21 10.81 16.95 -3.22
N GLY A 22 10.76 16.66 -1.91
CA GLY A 22 9.61 17.04 -1.09
C GLY A 22 8.38 16.14 -1.23
N VAL A 23 7.27 16.61 -0.67
CA VAL A 23 5.95 15.96 -0.66
C VAL A 23 4.98 16.72 -1.56
N SER A 24 4.00 16.02 -2.13
CA SER A 24 2.94 16.62 -2.93
C SER A 24 1.66 15.76 -2.88
N GLU A 25 0.50 16.38 -3.08
CA GLU A 25 -0.73 15.64 -3.41
C GLU A 25 -0.64 15.01 -4.80
N ASP A 26 0.05 15.66 -5.75
CA ASP A 26 0.46 15.05 -7.02
C ASP A 26 1.70 14.17 -6.81
N CYS A 27 1.47 12.94 -6.35
CA CYS A 27 2.51 12.01 -5.89
C CYS A 27 2.49 10.65 -6.60
N LEU A 28 1.53 10.39 -7.48
CA LEU A 28 1.34 9.08 -8.09
C LEU A 28 2.34 8.83 -9.22
N TYR A 29 3.60 8.66 -8.85
CA TYR A 29 4.71 8.36 -9.72
C TYR A 29 5.18 6.91 -9.52
N LEU A 30 5.79 6.36 -10.55
CA LEU A 30 6.52 5.10 -10.49
C LEU A 30 7.88 5.27 -11.15
N ASN A 31 8.84 4.45 -10.74
CA ASN A 31 10.19 4.43 -11.29
C ASN A 31 10.42 3.07 -11.93
N VAL A 32 11.10 3.05 -13.09
CA VAL A 32 11.41 1.82 -13.82
C VAL A 32 12.91 1.74 -14.06
N TRP A 33 13.52 0.65 -13.62
CA TRP A 33 14.88 0.26 -13.97
C TRP A 33 14.83 -0.94 -14.90
N SER A 34 15.38 -0.79 -16.08
CA SER A 34 15.42 -1.87 -17.06
C SER A 34 16.83 -2.11 -17.58
N PRO A 35 17.29 -3.37 -17.63
CA PRO A 35 18.53 -3.73 -18.29
C PRO A 35 18.35 -3.94 -19.80
N SER A 36 17.11 -3.88 -20.28
CA SER A 36 16.76 -4.23 -21.64
C SER A 36 17.39 -3.28 -22.66
N LYS A 37 17.88 -3.85 -23.74
CA LYS A 37 18.38 -3.11 -24.92
C LYS A 37 17.34 -3.01 -26.02
N THR A 38 16.28 -3.83 -25.95
CA THR A 38 15.20 -3.91 -26.96
C THR A 38 13.86 -4.19 -26.29
N ASN A 39 12.77 -3.86 -26.96
CA ASN A 39 11.40 -4.08 -26.45
C ASN A 39 10.97 -5.57 -26.46
N ASN A 40 11.78 -6.47 -27.00
CA ASN A 40 11.39 -7.87 -27.27
C ASN A 40 11.99 -8.90 -26.30
N GLU A 41 12.69 -8.46 -25.24
CA GLU A 41 13.44 -9.37 -24.37
C GLU A 41 12.53 -10.16 -23.40
N LYS A 42 11.31 -9.69 -23.12
CA LYS A 42 10.32 -10.34 -22.24
C LYS A 42 10.90 -10.73 -20.87
N LEU A 43 11.59 -9.78 -20.27
CA LEU A 43 12.25 -9.95 -18.96
C LEU A 43 11.20 -10.08 -17.85
N PRO A 44 11.50 -10.79 -16.74
CA PRO A 44 10.66 -10.78 -15.56
C PRO A 44 10.57 -9.37 -14.98
N VAL A 45 9.42 -9.06 -14.39
CA VAL A 45 9.11 -7.73 -13.82
C VAL A 45 8.88 -7.88 -12.33
N LEU A 46 9.54 -7.04 -11.53
CA LEU A 46 9.34 -6.93 -10.09
C LEU A 46 8.71 -5.57 -9.78
N VAL A 47 7.50 -5.56 -9.22
CA VAL A 47 6.85 -4.35 -8.72
C VAL A 47 6.91 -4.34 -7.21
N TYR A 48 7.58 -3.34 -6.63
CA TYR A 48 7.80 -3.23 -5.20
C TYR A 48 6.89 -2.17 -4.56
N PHE A 49 6.20 -2.56 -3.51
CA PHE A 49 5.43 -1.70 -2.62
C PHE A 49 6.22 -1.49 -1.33
N TYR A 50 6.57 -0.25 -1.03
CA TYR A 50 7.32 0.08 0.18
C TYR A 50 6.48 -0.08 1.46
N GLY A 51 7.14 -0.31 2.59
CA GLY A 51 6.56 -0.33 3.91
C GLY A 51 6.38 1.07 4.50
N GLY A 52 6.22 1.11 5.84
CA GLY A 52 6.04 2.39 6.56
C GLY A 52 4.63 2.59 7.12
N GLY A 53 3.92 1.49 7.44
CA GLY A 53 2.65 1.50 8.16
C GLY A 53 1.49 2.16 7.41
N PHE A 54 1.57 2.31 6.09
CA PHE A 54 0.67 3.13 5.27
C PHE A 54 0.66 4.62 5.65
N LEU A 55 1.66 5.08 6.38
CA LEU A 55 1.78 6.46 6.87
C LEU A 55 2.97 7.22 6.28
N ALA A 56 4.03 6.53 5.92
CA ALA A 56 5.24 7.08 5.33
C ALA A 56 5.87 6.11 4.34
N GLY A 57 6.77 6.60 3.50
CA GLY A 57 7.52 5.82 2.50
C GLY A 57 7.59 6.53 1.16
N ASP A 58 8.49 6.08 0.31
CA ASP A 58 8.71 6.64 -1.03
C ASP A 58 9.45 5.63 -1.92
N GLY A 59 9.01 5.50 -3.16
CA GLY A 59 9.67 4.68 -4.16
C GLY A 59 11.08 5.15 -4.57
N SER A 60 11.52 6.32 -4.11
CA SER A 60 12.87 6.86 -4.34
C SER A 60 13.90 6.43 -3.31
N GLU A 61 13.49 5.72 -2.24
CA GLU A 61 14.39 5.33 -1.17
C GLU A 61 15.51 4.41 -1.68
N PRO A 62 16.80 4.66 -1.31
CA PRO A 62 17.92 3.87 -1.80
C PRO A 62 17.80 2.36 -1.54
N ARG A 63 17.12 1.96 -0.47
CA ARG A 63 16.86 0.53 -0.16
C ARG A 63 16.08 -0.19 -1.26
N TYR A 64 15.26 0.54 -2.01
CA TYR A 64 14.38 0.01 -3.06
C TYR A 64 14.90 0.27 -4.46
N ASP A 65 16.15 0.78 -4.59
CA ASP A 65 16.75 1.07 -5.89
C ASP A 65 16.81 -0.17 -6.77
N GLY A 66 16.21 -0.08 -7.94
CA GLY A 66 16.06 -1.21 -8.85
C GLY A 66 17.30 -1.55 -9.66
N GLU A 67 18.41 -0.79 -9.55
CA GLU A 67 19.61 -1.02 -10.36
C GLU A 67 20.21 -2.42 -10.13
N SER A 68 20.24 -2.87 -8.86
CA SER A 68 20.78 -4.19 -8.53
C SER A 68 19.95 -5.33 -9.14
N MET A 69 18.64 -5.18 -9.23
CA MET A 69 17.73 -6.13 -9.88
C MET A 69 17.84 -6.05 -11.39
N ALA A 70 17.95 -4.84 -11.93
CA ALA A 70 18.19 -4.65 -13.36
C ALA A 70 19.49 -5.33 -13.83
N ARG A 71 20.57 -5.21 -13.07
CA ARG A 71 21.83 -5.90 -13.36
C ARG A 71 21.71 -7.44 -13.37
N LYS A 72 20.67 -7.99 -12.75
CA LYS A 72 20.35 -9.43 -12.74
C LYS A 72 19.33 -9.83 -13.82
N GLY A 73 18.99 -8.93 -14.73
CA GLY A 73 18.07 -9.21 -15.84
C GLY A 73 16.58 -9.08 -15.47
N ILE A 74 16.24 -8.32 -14.43
CA ILE A 74 14.88 -8.09 -13.96
C ILE A 74 14.52 -6.63 -14.21
N VAL A 75 13.35 -6.37 -14.82
CA VAL A 75 12.78 -5.01 -14.86
C VAL A 75 12.19 -4.74 -13.49
N SER A 76 12.75 -3.76 -12.77
CA SER A 76 12.30 -3.37 -11.43
C SER A 76 11.46 -2.11 -11.48
N VAL A 77 10.37 -2.09 -10.73
CA VAL A 77 9.45 -0.96 -10.62
C VAL A 77 9.19 -0.65 -9.15
N THR A 78 9.36 0.61 -8.74
CA THR A 78 8.86 1.10 -7.45
C THR A 78 7.67 2.02 -7.68
N VAL A 79 6.71 2.00 -6.75
CA VAL A 79 5.41 2.67 -6.92
C VAL A 79 5.13 3.56 -5.72
N ASN A 80 4.80 4.83 -5.97
CA ASN A 80 4.22 5.71 -4.97
C ASN A 80 2.71 5.46 -4.87
N TYR A 81 2.17 5.57 -3.66
CA TYR A 81 0.74 5.48 -3.39
C TYR A 81 0.37 6.42 -2.24
N ARG A 82 -0.87 6.87 -2.19
CA ARG A 82 -1.35 7.78 -1.15
C ARG A 82 -1.32 7.11 0.22
N LEU A 83 -1.00 7.90 1.23
CA LEU A 83 -0.72 7.48 2.60
C LEU A 83 -1.64 8.17 3.60
N GLY A 84 -1.74 7.60 4.80
CA GLY A 84 -2.43 8.17 5.93
C GLY A 84 -3.87 8.56 5.61
N VAL A 85 -4.27 9.72 6.07
CA VAL A 85 -5.63 10.26 5.87
C VAL A 85 -5.98 10.43 4.38
N LEU A 86 -5.02 10.80 3.54
CA LEU A 86 -5.23 10.97 2.09
C LEU A 86 -5.35 9.65 1.33
N GLY A 87 -4.78 8.58 1.88
CA GLY A 87 -4.82 7.24 1.28
C GLY A 87 -5.89 6.31 1.86
N PHE A 88 -6.37 6.56 3.08
CA PHE A 88 -7.16 5.56 3.81
C PHE A 88 -8.36 6.10 4.60
N LEU A 89 -8.67 7.40 4.54
CA LEU A 89 -9.87 7.93 5.17
C LEU A 89 -11.13 7.36 4.53
N SER A 90 -11.95 6.67 5.33
CA SER A 90 -13.34 6.36 4.99
C SER A 90 -14.27 7.42 5.59
N HIS A 91 -15.25 7.87 4.82
CA HIS A 91 -16.25 8.83 5.27
C HIS A 91 -17.59 8.60 4.54
N PRO A 92 -18.76 8.72 5.20
CA PRO A 92 -20.05 8.49 4.54
C PRO A 92 -20.29 9.35 3.29
N GLU A 93 -19.84 10.60 3.30
CA GLU A 93 -19.96 11.49 2.14
C GLU A 93 -19.02 11.07 1.00
N LEU A 94 -17.79 10.58 1.29
CA LEU A 94 -16.90 10.02 0.29
C LEU A 94 -17.51 8.78 -0.37
N THR A 95 -18.11 7.90 0.42
CA THR A 95 -18.82 6.72 -0.09
C THR A 95 -20.00 7.11 -0.97
N LYS A 96 -20.77 8.14 -0.54
CA LYS A 96 -21.93 8.63 -1.28
C LYS A 96 -21.57 9.22 -2.64
N GLU A 97 -20.46 9.95 -2.75
CA GLU A 97 -20.02 10.55 -4.03
C GLU A 97 -19.29 9.56 -4.94
N SER A 98 -18.80 8.45 -4.39
CA SER A 98 -18.09 7.43 -5.15
C SER A 98 -19.02 6.68 -6.11
N PRO A 99 -18.67 6.50 -7.39
CA PRO A 99 -19.44 5.68 -8.33
C PRO A 99 -19.49 4.21 -7.93
N HIS A 100 -18.62 3.78 -7.03
CA HIS A 100 -18.54 2.41 -6.52
C HIS A 100 -19.18 2.26 -5.13
N HIS A 101 -19.74 3.34 -4.56
CA HIS A 101 -20.25 3.37 -3.18
C HIS A 101 -19.25 2.84 -2.15
N ALA A 102 -17.99 3.22 -2.32
CA ALA A 102 -16.85 2.79 -1.50
C ALA A 102 -15.95 3.98 -1.14
N SER A 103 -15.31 3.92 0.02
CA SER A 103 -14.28 4.87 0.45
C SER A 103 -13.23 4.17 1.32
N GLY A 104 -12.09 4.82 1.56
CA GLY A 104 -11.00 4.26 2.37
C GLY A 104 -9.87 3.76 1.49
N ASN A 105 -9.75 2.64 1.04
CA ASN A 105 -8.65 1.93 0.37
C ASN A 105 -7.95 2.64 -0.82
N TYR A 106 -7.90 3.99 -0.84
CA TYR A 106 -7.36 4.75 -1.99
C TYR A 106 -5.89 4.44 -2.28
N GLY A 107 -5.04 4.27 -1.24
CA GLY A 107 -3.65 3.87 -1.43
C GLY A 107 -3.51 2.49 -2.07
N LEU A 108 -4.41 1.55 -1.75
CA LEU A 108 -4.44 0.23 -2.39
C LEU A 108 -5.00 0.30 -3.82
N LEU A 109 -5.94 1.21 -4.09
CA LEU A 109 -6.42 1.50 -5.44
C LEU A 109 -5.33 2.13 -6.31
N ASP A 110 -4.50 3.01 -5.76
CA ASP A 110 -3.34 3.58 -6.44
C ASP A 110 -2.35 2.47 -6.87
N GLN A 111 -2.09 1.51 -5.99
CA GLN A 111 -1.26 0.36 -6.29
C GLN A 111 -1.87 -0.54 -7.39
N ALA A 112 -3.19 -0.78 -7.35
CA ALA A 112 -3.87 -1.53 -8.40
C ALA A 112 -3.81 -0.80 -9.75
N ALA A 113 -3.97 0.53 -9.74
CA ALA A 113 -3.81 1.36 -10.94
C ALA A 113 -2.38 1.30 -11.50
N ALA A 114 -1.37 1.31 -10.63
CA ALA A 114 0.03 1.13 -11.03
C ALA A 114 0.28 -0.25 -11.65
N LEU A 115 -0.29 -1.32 -11.09
CA LEU A 115 -0.19 -2.67 -11.66
C LEU A 115 -0.82 -2.75 -13.06
N LEU A 116 -1.98 -2.11 -13.25
CA LEU A 116 -2.63 -1.99 -14.56
C LEU A 116 -1.77 -1.21 -15.55
N TRP A 117 -1.13 -0.12 -15.08
CA TRP A 117 -0.20 0.65 -15.91
C TRP A 117 1.01 -0.21 -16.32
N VAL A 118 1.62 -0.92 -15.36
CA VAL A 118 2.74 -1.84 -15.62
C VAL A 118 2.33 -2.88 -16.64
N GLN A 119 1.19 -3.57 -16.46
CA GLN A 119 0.71 -4.56 -17.40
C GLN A 119 0.58 -4.02 -18.82
N LYS A 120 0.11 -2.78 -18.97
CA LYS A 120 -0.10 -2.15 -20.29
C LYS A 120 1.18 -1.66 -20.94
N ASN A 121 2.16 -1.19 -20.16
CA ASN A 121 3.27 -0.40 -20.69
C ASN A 121 4.63 -1.08 -20.56
N ILE A 122 4.80 -2.08 -19.68
CA ILE A 122 6.13 -2.58 -19.33
C ILE A 122 6.86 -3.27 -20.50
N ALA A 123 6.15 -3.69 -21.52
CA ALA A 123 6.75 -4.22 -22.74
C ALA A 123 7.64 -3.18 -23.46
N ALA A 124 7.31 -1.89 -23.38
CA ALA A 124 8.14 -0.81 -23.90
C ALA A 124 9.50 -0.69 -23.20
N PHE A 125 9.61 -1.24 -21.98
CA PHE A 125 10.82 -1.32 -21.19
C PHE A 125 11.47 -2.71 -21.24
N GLY A 126 11.05 -3.58 -22.17
CA GLY A 126 11.57 -4.94 -22.34
C GLY A 126 11.02 -5.96 -21.34
N GLY A 127 10.10 -5.58 -20.46
CA GLY A 127 9.46 -6.47 -19.50
C GLY A 127 8.34 -7.31 -20.11
N ASP A 128 8.07 -8.47 -19.52
CA ASP A 128 6.95 -9.34 -19.89
C ASP A 128 5.72 -9.01 -19.03
N PRO A 129 4.62 -8.48 -19.61
CA PRO A 129 3.39 -8.18 -18.86
C PRO A 129 2.71 -9.42 -18.26
N LYS A 130 3.16 -10.63 -18.62
CA LYS A 130 2.68 -11.89 -18.05
C LYS A 130 3.59 -12.44 -16.93
N LYS A 131 4.70 -11.76 -16.61
CA LYS A 131 5.67 -12.18 -15.59
C LYS A 131 5.85 -11.09 -14.53
N ILE A 132 4.75 -10.54 -14.05
CA ILE A 132 4.75 -9.49 -13.02
C ILE A 132 4.71 -10.15 -11.64
N THR A 133 5.81 -10.06 -10.91
CA THR A 133 5.88 -10.42 -9.49
C THR A 133 5.73 -9.16 -8.65
N ILE A 134 4.84 -9.18 -7.67
CA ILE A 134 4.71 -8.10 -6.68
C ILE A 134 5.52 -8.46 -5.43
N ALA A 135 6.14 -7.46 -4.81
CA ALA A 135 6.92 -7.64 -3.59
C ALA A 135 6.70 -6.47 -2.63
N GLY A 136 6.90 -6.71 -1.34
CA GLY A 136 6.86 -5.65 -0.35
C GLY A 136 7.16 -6.15 1.05
N GLU A 137 7.62 -5.23 1.90
CA GLU A 137 7.93 -5.46 3.30
C GLU A 137 6.98 -4.67 4.19
N SER A 138 6.63 -5.19 5.37
CA SER A 138 5.75 -4.54 6.35
C SER A 138 4.41 -4.14 5.72
N ALA A 139 4.04 -2.84 5.71
CA ALA A 139 2.84 -2.35 5.00
C ALA A 139 2.86 -2.69 3.50
N GLY A 140 4.04 -2.81 2.87
CA GLY A 140 4.18 -3.33 1.52
C GLY A 140 3.79 -4.81 1.40
N SER A 141 4.08 -5.63 2.40
CA SER A 141 3.63 -7.03 2.46
C SER A 141 2.12 -7.14 2.73
N PHE A 142 1.56 -6.23 3.56
CA PHE A 142 0.10 -6.06 3.65
C PHE A 142 -0.50 -5.71 2.27
N SER A 143 0.16 -4.85 1.51
CA SER A 143 -0.23 -4.51 0.14
C SER A 143 -0.17 -5.73 -0.79
N VAL A 144 0.88 -6.56 -0.70
CA VAL A 144 0.99 -7.80 -1.48
C VAL A 144 -0.23 -8.70 -1.24
N SER A 145 -0.56 -8.99 0.02
CA SER A 145 -1.74 -9.80 0.34
C SER A 145 -3.05 -9.15 -0.10
N ALA A 146 -3.13 -7.80 -0.04
CA ALA A 146 -4.27 -7.02 -0.52
C ALA A 146 -4.46 -7.15 -2.04
N GLN A 147 -3.40 -6.97 -2.82
CA GLN A 147 -3.46 -7.05 -4.28
C GLN A 147 -3.75 -8.48 -4.76
N MET A 148 -3.24 -9.50 -4.05
CA MET A 148 -3.60 -10.89 -4.33
C MET A 148 -5.08 -11.18 -4.08
N ALA A 149 -5.70 -10.54 -3.09
CA ALA A 149 -7.11 -10.72 -2.75
C ALA A 149 -8.06 -9.92 -3.65
N SER A 150 -7.63 -8.76 -4.15
CA SER A 150 -8.50 -7.85 -4.88
C SER A 150 -8.84 -8.36 -6.29
N PRO A 151 -10.12 -8.33 -6.70
CA PRO A 151 -10.50 -8.64 -8.08
C PRO A 151 -9.93 -7.65 -9.10
N LEU A 152 -9.49 -6.45 -8.65
CA LEU A 152 -8.93 -5.42 -9.53
C LEU A 152 -7.50 -5.74 -10.00
N SER A 153 -6.76 -6.56 -9.25
CA SER A 153 -5.33 -6.79 -9.49
C SER A 153 -4.92 -8.28 -9.56
N ARG A 154 -5.65 -9.18 -8.91
CA ARG A 154 -5.25 -10.59 -8.77
C ARG A 154 -4.93 -11.33 -10.08
N ASN A 155 -5.56 -10.92 -11.19
CA ASN A 155 -5.35 -11.55 -12.50
C ASN A 155 -4.13 -10.99 -13.27
N ILE A 156 -3.47 -9.95 -12.72
CA ILE A 156 -2.26 -9.34 -13.31
C ILE A 156 -1.01 -10.03 -12.77
N ILE A 157 -1.09 -10.57 -11.56
CA ILE A 157 0.02 -11.07 -10.76
C ILE A 157 0.43 -12.44 -11.23
N ALA A 158 1.73 -12.66 -11.46
CA ALA A 158 2.32 -13.96 -11.82
C ALA A 158 3.16 -14.56 -10.67
N GLY A 159 3.49 -13.79 -9.65
CA GLY A 159 4.21 -14.20 -8.44
C GLY A 159 4.06 -13.15 -7.35
N ALA A 160 4.28 -13.53 -6.10
CA ALA A 160 4.17 -12.64 -4.96
C ALA A 160 5.26 -12.92 -3.91
N ILE A 161 5.80 -11.85 -3.30
CA ILE A 161 6.79 -11.90 -2.22
C ILE A 161 6.31 -11.00 -1.10
N GLY A 162 6.01 -11.58 0.07
CA GLY A 162 5.56 -10.86 1.25
C GLY A 162 6.56 -11.01 2.39
N GLU A 163 7.13 -9.90 2.85
CA GLU A 163 8.12 -9.87 3.91
C GLU A 163 7.53 -9.16 5.14
N SER A 164 7.47 -9.86 6.26
CA SER A 164 7.12 -9.29 7.58
C SER A 164 5.76 -8.59 7.63
N GLY A 165 4.72 -9.19 7.03
CA GLY A 165 3.36 -8.64 7.10
C GLY A 165 2.32 -9.39 6.28
N SER A 166 1.06 -9.34 6.74
CA SER A 166 -0.08 -9.91 6.02
C SER A 166 -1.40 -9.35 6.55
N LEU A 167 -2.39 -9.15 5.66
CA LEU A 167 -3.78 -8.85 6.07
C LEU A 167 -4.52 -10.06 6.65
N LEU A 168 -3.89 -11.23 6.71
CA LEU A 168 -4.52 -12.46 7.22
C LEU A 168 -4.37 -12.62 8.74
N GLY A 169 -3.56 -11.77 9.39
CA GLY A 169 -3.31 -11.83 10.84
C GLY A 169 -4.37 -11.15 11.70
N SER A 170 -5.28 -10.36 11.14
CA SER A 170 -6.29 -9.63 11.89
C SER A 170 -7.59 -9.43 11.08
N LYS A 171 -8.69 -9.24 11.81
CA LYS A 171 -9.99 -8.97 11.18
C LYS A 171 -9.97 -7.59 10.50
N THR A 172 -10.24 -7.57 9.20
CA THR A 172 -10.40 -6.33 8.44
C THR A 172 -11.66 -5.59 8.84
N ALA A 173 -11.59 -4.28 9.02
CA ALA A 173 -12.73 -3.45 9.36
C ALA A 173 -13.84 -3.52 8.29
N LEU A 174 -15.10 -3.37 8.69
CA LEU A 174 -16.18 -3.14 7.73
C LEU A 174 -16.21 -1.66 7.34
N LEU A 175 -16.66 -1.34 6.12
CA LEU A 175 -16.76 0.04 5.64
C LEU A 175 -17.51 0.95 6.62
N LYS A 176 -18.64 0.51 7.16
CA LYS A 176 -19.43 1.28 8.15
C LYS A 176 -18.64 1.66 9.41
N ASP A 177 -17.76 0.75 9.86
CA ASP A 177 -16.96 0.98 11.07
C ASP A 177 -15.79 1.93 10.75
N ALA A 178 -15.19 1.81 9.57
CA ALA A 178 -14.16 2.71 9.06
C ALA A 178 -14.75 4.13 8.79
N GLU A 179 -15.95 4.24 8.23
CA GLU A 179 -16.67 5.50 8.05
C GLU A 179 -16.99 6.18 9.39
N LYS A 180 -17.41 5.38 10.38
CA LYS A 180 -17.64 5.89 11.73
C LYS A 180 -16.34 6.45 12.32
N ALA A 181 -15.24 5.71 12.24
CA ALA A 181 -13.94 6.16 12.73
C ALA A 181 -13.48 7.45 12.04
N GLY A 182 -13.60 7.55 10.72
CA GLY A 182 -13.27 8.74 9.96
C GLY A 182 -14.15 9.94 10.30
N GLY A 183 -15.47 9.74 10.46
CA GLY A 183 -16.40 10.77 10.86
C GLY A 183 -16.17 11.26 12.31
N ASP A 184 -15.87 10.35 13.24
CA ASP A 184 -15.54 10.69 14.62
C ASP A 184 -14.23 11.48 14.70
N TRP A 185 -13.21 11.08 13.91
CA TRP A 185 -11.97 11.85 13.79
C TRP A 185 -12.24 13.26 13.23
N ALA A 186 -13.00 13.39 12.15
CA ALA A 186 -13.34 14.70 11.57
C ALA A 186 -13.99 15.62 12.60
N LYS A 187 -14.96 15.11 13.37
CA LYS A 187 -15.59 15.85 14.47
C LYS A 187 -14.60 16.24 15.56
N SER A 188 -13.65 15.39 15.89
CA SER A 188 -12.61 15.68 16.92
C SER A 188 -11.73 16.87 16.58
N ILE A 189 -11.63 17.21 15.30
CA ILE A 189 -10.93 18.39 14.79
C ILE A 189 -11.89 19.52 14.36
N ASN A 190 -13.14 19.48 14.84
CA ASN A 190 -14.19 20.46 14.55
C ASN A 190 -14.55 20.57 13.04
N LYS A 191 -14.47 19.46 12.30
CA LYS A 191 -14.92 19.33 10.91
C LYS A 191 -16.14 18.42 10.86
N ASN A 192 -17.25 18.94 10.34
CA ASN A 192 -18.52 18.23 10.38
C ASN A 192 -18.97 17.69 9.02
N SER A 193 -18.25 18.05 7.97
CA SER A 193 -18.55 17.65 6.59
C SER A 193 -17.29 17.36 5.79
N LEU A 194 -17.42 16.65 4.68
CA LEU A 194 -16.34 16.46 3.72
C LEU A 194 -15.89 17.80 3.12
N ALA A 195 -16.81 18.75 2.94
CA ALA A 195 -16.48 20.10 2.46
C ALA A 195 -15.54 20.84 3.44
N ASP A 196 -15.80 20.71 4.77
CA ASP A 196 -14.91 21.26 5.79
C ASP A 196 -13.50 20.65 5.74
N LEU A 197 -13.41 19.32 5.56
CA LEU A 197 -12.13 18.63 5.41
C LEU A 197 -11.40 19.09 4.14
N ARG A 198 -12.10 19.20 3.00
CA ARG A 198 -11.54 19.66 1.74
C ARG A 198 -11.12 21.13 1.74
N SER A 199 -11.62 21.93 2.66
CA SER A 199 -11.19 23.33 2.85
C SER A 199 -9.84 23.46 3.55
N MET A 200 -9.33 22.39 4.16
CA MET A 200 -8.02 22.37 4.79
C MET A 200 -6.92 22.21 3.75
N SER A 201 -5.74 22.79 4.03
CA SER A 201 -4.54 22.41 3.29
C SER A 201 -4.13 20.98 3.62
N ALA A 202 -3.44 20.29 2.70
CA ALA A 202 -2.92 18.95 2.95
C ALA A 202 -2.00 18.92 4.19
N ASP A 203 -1.19 19.95 4.38
CA ASP A 203 -0.32 20.10 5.57
C ASP A 203 -1.11 20.20 6.88
N ASP A 204 -2.20 20.98 6.91
CA ASP A 204 -3.03 21.10 8.10
C ASP A 204 -3.80 19.80 8.37
N LEU A 205 -4.22 19.12 7.33
CA LEU A 205 -4.85 17.80 7.43
C LEU A 205 -3.89 16.77 8.03
N LEU A 206 -2.64 16.73 7.56
CA LEU A 206 -1.60 15.86 8.12
C LEU A 206 -1.27 16.21 9.58
N LYS A 207 -1.10 17.49 9.90
CA LYS A 207 -0.87 17.94 11.30
C LYS A 207 -2.01 17.51 12.22
N ALA A 208 -3.24 17.53 11.74
CA ALA A 208 -4.40 17.07 12.50
C ALA A 208 -4.36 15.56 12.82
N THR A 209 -3.61 14.78 12.03
CA THR A 209 -3.41 13.34 12.28
C THR A 209 -2.23 13.02 13.20
N ALA A 210 -1.37 13.98 13.54
CA ALA A 210 -0.13 13.72 14.27
C ALA A 210 -0.31 13.09 15.67
N LYS A 211 -1.50 13.21 16.25
CA LYS A 211 -1.83 12.67 17.59
C LYS A 211 -2.64 11.38 17.56
N ILE A 212 -3.02 10.90 16.36
CA ILE A 212 -3.77 9.66 16.23
C ILE A 212 -2.82 8.49 15.97
N GLY A 213 -3.13 7.36 16.59
CA GLY A 213 -2.30 6.15 16.50
C GLY A 213 -2.35 5.44 15.15
N TYR A 214 -1.50 4.46 15.01
CA TYR A 214 -1.53 3.53 13.88
C TYR A 214 -2.93 2.91 13.72
N GLY A 215 -3.39 2.77 12.48
CA GLY A 215 -4.67 2.13 12.19
C GLY A 215 -5.91 3.01 12.39
N ALA A 216 -5.74 4.31 12.65
CA ALA A 216 -6.87 5.24 12.76
C ALA A 216 -7.73 5.28 11.48
N PHE A 217 -7.09 5.08 10.32
CA PHE A 217 -7.76 4.91 9.03
C PHE A 217 -7.48 3.50 8.52
N PRO A 218 -8.27 2.50 8.92
CA PRO A 218 -7.98 1.11 8.61
C PRO A 218 -8.31 0.77 7.15
N VAL A 219 -7.57 -0.17 6.59
CA VAL A 219 -8.00 -0.91 5.42
C VAL A 219 -9.35 -1.57 5.74
N CYS A 220 -10.31 -1.50 4.82
CA CYS A 220 -11.67 -1.96 5.08
C CYS A 220 -12.27 -2.80 3.95
N VAL A 221 -13.27 -3.61 4.31
CA VAL A 221 -14.12 -4.32 3.35
C VAL A 221 -15.12 -3.31 2.80
N ASP A 222 -14.81 -2.74 1.63
CA ASP A 222 -15.53 -1.62 1.03
C ASP A 222 -16.53 -2.03 -0.06
N GLY A 223 -16.57 -3.32 -0.41
CA GLY A 223 -17.42 -3.87 -1.47
C GLY A 223 -16.87 -3.70 -2.89
N TYR A 224 -15.83 -2.89 -3.08
CA TYR A 224 -15.23 -2.63 -4.40
C TYR A 224 -13.79 -3.16 -4.51
N PHE A 225 -12.85 -2.62 -3.72
CA PHE A 225 -11.49 -3.15 -3.67
C PHE A 225 -11.47 -4.52 -2.96
N PHE A 226 -12.19 -4.63 -1.84
CA PHE A 226 -12.45 -5.87 -1.13
C PHE A 226 -13.96 -6.17 -1.09
N PRO A 227 -14.47 -7.06 -1.96
CA PRO A 227 -15.87 -7.48 -1.90
C PRO A 227 -16.21 -8.32 -0.65
N LYS A 228 -15.19 -8.91 -0.01
CA LYS A 228 -15.24 -9.70 1.24
C LYS A 228 -13.96 -9.44 2.04
N SER A 229 -13.90 -9.93 3.28
CA SER A 229 -12.64 -9.87 4.02
C SER A 229 -11.51 -10.63 3.30
N PRO A 230 -10.26 -10.17 3.33
CA PRO A 230 -9.13 -10.91 2.77
C PRO A 230 -9.04 -12.35 3.32
N ILE A 231 -9.31 -12.55 4.61
CA ILE A 231 -9.35 -13.89 5.22
C ILE A 231 -10.35 -14.80 4.51
N ASP A 232 -11.58 -14.32 4.25
CA ASP A 232 -12.61 -15.10 3.57
C ASP A 232 -12.24 -15.37 2.10
N ILE A 233 -11.60 -14.42 1.42
CA ILE A 233 -11.13 -14.58 0.04
C ILE A 233 -10.10 -15.69 -0.02
N PHE A 234 -9.09 -15.67 0.84
CA PHE A 234 -8.05 -16.71 0.89
C PHE A 234 -8.60 -18.06 1.36
N ALA A 235 -9.47 -18.10 2.36
CA ALA A 235 -10.08 -19.33 2.85
C ALA A 235 -10.93 -20.04 1.77
N LYS A 236 -11.49 -19.27 0.83
CA LYS A 236 -12.27 -19.81 -0.29
C LYS A 236 -11.45 -20.06 -1.55
N GLY A 237 -10.15 -19.77 -1.53
CA GLY A 237 -9.28 -19.90 -2.70
C GLY A 237 -9.63 -18.91 -3.84
N GLU A 238 -10.13 -17.71 -3.52
CA GLU A 238 -10.53 -16.72 -4.53
C GLU A 238 -9.40 -15.69 -4.82
N GLN A 239 -8.27 -15.78 -4.15
CA GLN A 239 -7.08 -14.93 -4.36
C GLN A 239 -6.32 -15.29 -5.64
N ALA A 240 -5.29 -14.54 -5.99
CA ALA A 240 -4.34 -14.93 -7.04
C ALA A 240 -3.68 -16.29 -6.70
N HIS A 241 -3.81 -17.27 -7.59
CA HIS A 241 -3.18 -18.59 -7.47
C HIS A 241 -1.81 -18.57 -8.16
N VAL A 242 -0.82 -18.04 -7.46
CA VAL A 242 0.53 -17.83 -7.96
C VAL A 242 1.57 -18.29 -6.94
N PRO A 243 2.82 -18.57 -7.36
CA PRO A 243 3.90 -18.82 -6.43
C PRO A 243 4.02 -17.67 -5.42
N LEU A 244 4.08 -18.02 -4.13
CA LEU A 244 4.14 -17.08 -3.02
C LEU A 244 5.37 -17.39 -2.15
N LEU A 245 6.27 -16.41 -2.01
CA LEU A 245 7.36 -16.42 -1.05
C LEU A 245 6.99 -15.52 0.13
N VAL A 246 7.01 -16.07 1.34
CA VAL A 246 6.72 -15.30 2.55
C VAL A 246 7.74 -15.60 3.64
N GLY A 247 7.99 -14.62 4.48
CA GLY A 247 8.88 -14.77 5.62
C GLY A 247 8.97 -13.53 6.49
N TRP A 248 9.66 -13.69 7.60
CA TRP A 248 10.02 -12.62 8.53
C TRP A 248 11.35 -12.96 9.20
N ASN A 249 12.00 -11.97 9.81
CA ASN A 249 13.24 -12.17 10.53
C ASN A 249 12.99 -12.78 11.93
N SER A 250 13.97 -13.50 12.45
CA SER A 250 13.85 -14.19 13.75
C SER A 250 13.69 -13.25 14.95
N GLN A 251 13.98 -11.96 14.81
CA GLN A 251 13.97 -10.96 15.87
C GLN A 251 13.35 -9.63 15.41
N GLU A 252 12.14 -9.66 14.87
CA GLU A 252 11.43 -8.43 14.45
C GLU A 252 10.56 -7.87 15.54
N MET A 253 9.80 -8.72 16.25
CA MET A 253 8.90 -8.30 17.30
C MET A 253 9.36 -8.87 18.64
N VAL A 254 9.53 -7.99 19.61
CA VAL A 254 9.72 -8.41 20.99
C VAL A 254 8.37 -8.78 21.61
N TYR A 255 8.37 -9.75 22.52
CA TYR A 255 7.11 -10.25 23.13
C TYR A 255 6.27 -9.13 23.76
N GLN A 256 6.90 -8.07 24.28
CA GLN A 256 6.19 -6.94 24.86
C GLN A 256 5.32 -6.18 23.83
N MET A 257 5.65 -6.22 22.53
CA MET A 257 4.82 -5.62 21.49
C MET A 257 3.56 -6.46 21.22
N VAL A 258 3.61 -7.75 21.52
CA VAL A 258 2.49 -8.69 21.35
C VAL A 258 1.65 -8.77 22.60
N LEU A 259 2.29 -8.94 23.75
CA LEU A 259 1.66 -9.20 25.05
C LEU A 259 1.48 -7.94 25.89
N GLY A 260 2.01 -6.77 25.45
CA GLY A 260 1.98 -5.55 26.24
C GLY A 260 2.76 -5.69 27.55
N GLY A 261 2.07 -5.52 28.67
CA GLY A 261 2.67 -5.68 30.02
C GLY A 261 2.68 -7.10 30.54
N ASP A 262 2.07 -8.05 29.86
CA ASP A 262 1.97 -9.42 30.29
C ASP A 262 3.29 -10.18 30.11
N LYS A 263 3.59 -11.08 31.04
CA LYS A 263 4.75 -11.97 30.90
C LYS A 263 4.41 -13.12 29.96
N PRO A 264 5.35 -13.55 29.11
CA PRO A 264 5.12 -14.72 28.25
C PRO A 264 4.92 -15.97 29.10
N THR A 265 3.85 -16.70 28.85
CA THR A 265 3.50 -17.99 29.44
C THR A 265 3.17 -18.99 28.33
N ALA A 266 2.92 -20.25 28.67
CA ALA A 266 2.50 -21.26 27.72
C ALA A 266 1.06 -20.98 27.15
N ASP A 267 0.29 -20.14 27.84
CA ASP A 267 -1.12 -19.89 27.54
C ASP A 267 -1.35 -18.59 26.75
N ASN A 268 -0.32 -17.75 26.60
CA ASN A 268 -0.38 -16.47 25.84
C ASN A 268 0.86 -16.26 24.89
#